data_741d8c8b42463f8b05b29250787d1032
#
_entry.id   741d8c8b42463f8b05b29250787d1032
#
_cell.length_a   1.000
_cell.length_b   1.000
_cell.length_c   1.000
_cell.angle_alpha   90.00
_cell.angle_beta   90.00
_cell.angle_gamma   90.00
#
_symmetry.space_group_name_H-M   'P 1'
#
loop_
_entity.id
_entity.type
_entity.pdbx_description
1 polymer ?
#
loop_
_entity_poly.entity_id
_entity_poly.type
_entity_poly.pdbx_seq_one_letter_code
_entity_poly.pdbx_strand_id
1 'polypeptide(L)'
;MRLFSMAAAFALLAAPTLALAGPVDVNTADAETISAELKGVGLAKAKAIVDYREKHGPFRSADDLSLVKGIGERTVELNRTDIKVSTKKK
;
A
#
# COMPACT_ATOMS: atom_id res chain seq x y z
N MET A 1 -44.47 -6.43 11.41
CA MET A 1 -43.93 -6.40 11.23
C MET A 1 -42.94 -6.32 11.13
N ARG A 2 -42.75 -6.30 11.07
CA ARG A 2 -41.91 -6.27 10.84
C ARG A 2 -40.83 -6.24 10.52
N LEU A 3 -40.50 -6.18 10.34
CA LEU A 3 -39.64 -6.19 10.01
C LEU A 3 -38.61 -6.08 9.71
N PHE A 4 -38.63 -6.00 9.52
CA PHE A 4 -37.72 -5.84 9.14
C PHE A 4 -36.76 -5.62 8.85
N SER A 5 -36.86 -5.46 8.79
CA SER A 5 -36.11 -5.16 8.48
C SER A 5 -35.03 -5.04 8.40
N MET A 6 -35.02 -5.06 8.32
CA MET A 6 -34.10 -4.86 8.16
C MET A 6 -33.13 -4.84 7.85
N ALA A 7 -33.21 -4.91 7.64
CA ALA A 7 -32.41 -4.83 7.24
C ALA A 7 -31.51 -4.59 7.02
N ALA A 8 -31.60 -4.55 6.96
CA ALA A 8 -30.83 -4.21 6.55
C ALA A 8 -29.86 -4.02 6.49
N ALA A 9 -29.85 -4.09 6.48
CA ALA A 9 -29.01 -3.78 6.21
C ALA A 9 -27.99 -3.79 6.09
N PHE A 10 -27.84 -3.91 5.84
CA PHE A 10 -26.92 -3.81 5.54
C PHE A 10 -26.04 -3.64 5.12
N ALA A 11 -26.21 -3.75 4.88
CA ALA A 11 -25.58 -3.51 4.35
C ALA A 11 -24.72 -3.18 4.26
N LEU A 12 -24.67 -3.08 4.17
CA LEU A 12 -23.93 -2.66 3.89
C LEU A 12 -22.95 -2.58 3.90
N LEU A 13 -22.79 -2.71 3.71
CA LEU A 13 -21.99 -2.55 3.59
C LEU A 13 -21.05 -2.42 3.32
N ALA A 14 -20.93 -2.48 2.99
CA ALA A 14 -20.25 -2.29 2.63
C ALA A 14 -19.43 -2.00 2.29
N ALA A 15 -19.19 -1.99 2.00
CA ALA A 15 -18.58 -1.75 1.42
C ALA A 15 -17.60 -1.26 1.38
N PRO A 16 -17.08 -1.16 1.32
CA PRO A 16 -16.18 -0.51 1.14
C PRO A 16 -15.11 -0.75 0.68
N THR A 17 -14.74 -1.10 0.55
CA THR A 17 -13.88 -1.30 0.18
C THR A 17 -13.35 -1.06 -0.75
N LEU A 18 -13.20 -1.05 -1.12
CA LEU A 18 -12.80 -0.83 -2.05
C LEU A 18 -11.99 -0.10 -2.26
N ALA A 19 -11.84 0.08 -2.25
CA ALA A 19 -11.20 1.05 -2.48
C ALA A 19 -9.91 0.89 -2.53
N LEU A 20 -9.46 0.38 -2.79
CA LEU A 20 -8.32 0.28 -2.82
C LEU A 20 -7.69 0.24 -3.90
N ALA A 21 -8.05 0.24 -4.72
CA ALA A 21 -7.50 0.24 -5.85
C ALA A 21 -6.65 1.33 -6.02
N GLY A 22 -5.96 1.81 -6.34
CA GLY A 22 -5.18 2.94 -6.55
C GLY A 22 -3.79 2.73 -6.07
N PRO A 23 -2.89 3.63 -6.33
CA PRO A 23 -1.51 3.48 -5.91
C PRO A 23 -1.37 3.43 -4.40
N VAL A 24 -0.41 2.65 -3.95
CA VAL A 24 -0.11 2.58 -2.54
C VAL A 24 1.01 3.57 -2.26
N ASP A 25 0.86 4.33 -1.20
CA ASP A 25 1.87 5.31 -0.81
C ASP A 25 2.90 4.61 0.06
N VAL A 26 4.06 4.35 -0.49
CA VAL A 26 5.09 3.61 0.22
C VAL A 26 5.69 4.39 1.38
N ASN A 27 5.39 5.67 1.48
CA ASN A 27 5.87 6.48 2.60
C ASN A 27 4.93 6.46 3.78
N THR A 28 3.70 6.02 3.62
CA THR A 28 2.73 6.05 4.71
C THR A 28 2.04 4.72 4.96
N ALA A 29 1.99 3.84 3.98
CA ALA A 29 1.27 2.58 4.13
C ALA A 29 2.01 1.63 5.06
N ASP A 30 1.26 0.74 5.68
CA ASP A 30 1.90 -0.27 6.52
C ASP A 30 2.34 -1.44 5.65
N ALA A 31 3.09 -2.35 6.25
CA ALA A 31 3.68 -3.45 5.49
C ALA A 31 2.62 -4.35 4.86
N GLU A 32 1.53 -4.59 5.57
CA GLU A 32 0.49 -5.46 5.03
C GLU A 32 -0.13 -4.85 3.78
N THR A 33 -0.38 -3.56 3.80
CA THR A 33 -0.96 -2.88 2.65
C THR A 33 0.02 -2.90 1.48
N ILE A 34 1.28 -2.60 1.75
CA ILE A 34 2.29 -2.61 0.70
C ILE A 34 2.36 -3.99 0.05
N SER A 35 2.41 -5.03 0.88
CA SER A 35 2.55 -6.37 0.34
C SER A 35 1.30 -6.79 -0.44
N ALA A 36 0.14 -6.31 -0.05
CA ALA A 36 -1.10 -6.65 -0.75
C ALA A 36 -1.20 -5.95 -2.09
N GLU A 37 -0.66 -4.74 -2.19
CA GLU A 37 -0.81 -3.94 -3.40
C GLU A 37 0.31 -4.07 -4.42
N LEU A 38 1.49 -4.43 -3.99
CA LEU A 38 2.62 -4.49 -4.91
C LEU A 38 2.96 -5.92 -5.27
N LYS A 39 3.09 -6.16 -6.56
CA LYS A 39 3.42 -7.49 -7.05
C LYS A 39 4.86 -7.84 -6.74
N GLY A 40 5.07 -9.04 -6.30
CA GLY A 40 6.42 -9.50 -6.01
C GLY A 40 7.00 -8.95 -4.73
N VAL A 41 6.19 -8.25 -3.94
CA VAL A 41 6.65 -7.70 -2.69
C VAL A 41 5.90 -8.40 -1.58
N GLY A 42 6.47 -9.47 -1.09
CA GLY A 42 5.87 -10.20 0.02
C GLY A 42 6.01 -9.43 1.30
N LEU A 43 5.46 -9.97 2.36
CA LEU A 43 5.45 -9.27 3.63
C LEU A 43 6.85 -8.95 4.14
N ALA A 44 7.81 -9.86 3.96
CA ALA A 44 9.17 -9.59 4.44
C ALA A 44 9.77 -8.39 3.73
N LYS A 45 9.56 -8.28 2.42
CA LYS A 45 10.09 -7.15 1.67
C LYS A 45 9.33 -5.88 2.01
N ALA A 46 8.02 -5.99 2.26
CA ALA A 46 7.24 -4.85 2.66
C ALA A 46 7.71 -4.32 4.00
N LYS A 47 8.05 -5.20 4.93
CA LYS A 47 8.59 -4.76 6.21
C LYS A 47 9.92 -4.06 6.03
N ALA A 48 10.73 -4.54 5.08
CA ALA A 48 12.00 -3.90 4.80
C ALA A 48 11.78 -2.48 4.25
N ILE A 49 10.74 -2.29 3.46
CA ILE A 49 10.41 -0.97 2.94
C ILE A 49 10.05 -0.03 4.09
N VAL A 50 9.20 -0.48 5.00
CA VAL A 50 8.81 0.33 6.15
C VAL A 50 10.03 0.66 7.01
N ASP A 51 10.86 -0.33 7.25
CA ASP A 51 12.04 -0.16 8.06
C ASP A 51 13.01 0.84 7.41
N TYR A 52 13.17 0.73 6.10
CA TYR A 52 14.06 1.63 5.38
C TYR A 52 13.61 3.08 5.51
N ARG A 53 12.32 3.34 5.30
CA ARG A 53 11.86 4.73 5.37
C ARG A 53 11.98 5.30 6.77
N GLU A 54 11.87 4.44 7.78
CA GLU A 54 12.01 4.92 9.14
C GLU A 54 13.45 5.25 9.50
N LYS A 55 14.37 4.55 8.88
CA LYS A 55 15.76 4.80 9.17
C LYS A 55 16.40 5.84 8.28
N HIS A 56 15.96 5.95 7.06
CA HIS A 56 16.59 6.82 6.08
C HIS A 56 15.71 7.96 5.58
N GLY A 57 14.49 8.04 6.06
CA GLY A 57 13.58 9.08 5.61
C GLY A 57 12.73 8.63 4.45
N PRO A 58 11.76 9.43 4.07
CA PRO A 58 10.82 9.04 3.03
C PRO A 58 11.49 8.83 1.68
N PHE A 59 10.91 7.97 0.89
CA PHE A 59 11.35 7.76 -0.48
C PHE A 59 10.96 9.01 -1.28
N ARG A 60 11.78 9.38 -2.23
CA ARG A 60 11.51 10.54 -3.05
C ARG A 60 10.95 10.18 -4.41
N SER A 61 11.10 8.95 -4.80
CA SER A 61 10.57 8.49 -6.06
C SER A 61 10.36 7.00 -5.98
N ALA A 62 9.63 6.45 -6.93
CA ALA A 62 9.45 5.01 -6.97
C ALA A 62 10.79 4.31 -7.14
N ASP A 63 11.70 4.93 -7.87
CA ASP A 63 13.01 4.31 -8.10
C ASP A 63 13.80 4.12 -6.81
N ASP A 64 13.55 4.94 -5.80
CA ASP A 64 14.25 4.80 -4.54
C ASP A 64 13.93 3.49 -3.84
N LEU A 65 12.85 2.84 -4.21
CA LEU A 65 12.53 1.55 -3.60
C LEU A 65 13.62 0.52 -3.87
N SER A 66 14.35 0.69 -4.96
CA SER A 66 15.42 -0.26 -5.26
C SER A 66 16.59 -0.16 -4.28
N LEU A 67 16.60 0.88 -3.44
CA LEU A 67 17.61 0.98 -2.40
C LEU A 67 17.32 0.04 -1.24
N VAL A 68 16.09 -0.47 -1.17
CA VAL A 68 15.71 -1.39 -0.11
C VAL A 68 16.22 -2.77 -0.49
N LYS A 69 16.89 -3.44 0.46
CA LYS A 69 17.40 -4.74 0.19
C LYS A 69 16.29 -5.68 -0.18
N GLY A 70 16.44 -6.39 -1.26
CA GLY A 70 15.42 -7.32 -1.74
C GLY A 70 14.49 -6.73 -2.80
N ILE A 71 14.56 -5.43 -3.02
CA ILE A 71 13.73 -4.79 -4.04
C ILE A 71 14.64 -4.40 -5.19
N GLY A 72 14.46 -5.05 -6.32
CA GLY A 72 15.27 -4.73 -7.49
C GLY A 72 14.55 -3.79 -8.42
N GLU A 73 15.27 -3.32 -9.43
CA GLU A 73 14.69 -2.43 -10.41
C GLU A 73 13.52 -3.05 -11.15
N ARG A 74 13.60 -4.35 -11.38
CA ARG A 74 12.53 -5.02 -12.08
C ARG A 74 11.25 -4.98 -11.27
N THR A 75 11.34 -5.16 -9.96
CA THR A 75 10.17 -5.09 -9.10
C THR A 75 9.57 -3.68 -9.14
N VAL A 76 10.44 -2.67 -9.17
CA VAL A 76 9.96 -1.29 -9.25
C VAL A 76 9.23 -1.07 -10.57
N GLU A 77 9.81 -1.53 -11.68
CA GLU A 77 9.18 -1.32 -12.98
C GLU A 77 7.84 -2.03 -13.07
N LEU A 78 7.77 -3.22 -12.51
CA LEU A 78 6.56 -4.00 -12.54
C LEU A 78 5.42 -3.30 -11.80
N ASN A 79 5.75 -2.51 -10.82
CA ASN A 79 4.75 -1.87 -9.97
C ASN A 79 4.69 -0.36 -10.11
N ARG A 80 5.41 0.19 -11.06
CA ARG A 80 5.59 1.65 -11.12
C ARG A 80 4.28 2.44 -11.07
N THR A 81 3.26 2.00 -11.76
CA THR A 81 2.01 2.74 -11.77
C THR A 81 1.22 2.57 -10.47
N ASP A 82 1.62 1.61 -9.65
CA ASP A 82 0.93 1.37 -8.38
C ASP A 82 1.68 1.94 -7.19
N ILE A 83 2.78 2.64 -7.43
CA ILE A 83 3.57 3.22 -6.36
C ILE A 83 3.40 4.72 -6.31
N LYS A 84 3.05 5.20 -5.13
CA LYS A 84 2.95 6.62 -4.91
C LYS A 84 3.95 6.99 -3.83
N VAL A 85 4.56 8.14 -3.94
CA VAL A 85 5.47 8.62 -2.91
C VAL A 85 5.04 10.04 -2.52
N SER A 86 4.42 10.16 -1.36
CA SER A 86 4.06 11.48 -0.88
C SER A 86 5.28 12.09 -0.23
N THR A 87 5.63 13.28 -0.61
CA THR A 87 6.81 13.89 -0.06
C THR A 87 6.35 15.06 0.73
N LYS A 88 5.62 14.89 1.71
CA LYS A 88 5.17 15.85 2.41
C LYS A 88 6.12 16.47 3.22
N LYS A 89 6.41 17.49 3.26
CA LYS A 89 7.29 18.07 3.95
C LYS A 89 6.86 18.87 4.86
N LYS A 90 6.85 19.08 5.61
CA LYS A 90 6.38 19.79 6.46
C LYS A 90 6.80 20.54 6.80
#